data_3e7e244ff54db500820f6160fc9c62ee
#
_entry.id   3e7e244ff54db500820f6160fc9c62ee
#
_cell.length_a   1.000
_cell.length_b   1.000
_cell.length_c   1.000
_cell.angle_alpha   90.00
_cell.angle_beta   90.00
_cell.angle_gamma   90.00
#
_symmetry.space_group_name_H-M   'P 1'
#
loop_
_entity.id
_entity.type
_entity.pdbx_description
1 polymer ?
#
loop_
_entity_poly.entity_id
_entity_poly.type
_entity_poly.pdbx_seq_one_letter_code
_entity_poly.pdbx_strand_id
1 'polypeptide(L)'
;MSQITIQTPRGVSISGTFTRPVDSHDAAVIFSHTFLSDRHASGMFDSLGRALRRAGYATLAFDFSGHGESGDEIITFDPLIEDFRAASGWLADQGFARQICVGHEFGATVALRANPPSVQTYVLVSPVLGPLSYDWDLVFSDVQLSDLERHGTTTVPDDTESVRRHFTINKGTLADMSMVSSEKVLRGVSVPVLITHDAFDEETGLLDRTRDAFPLLPDGSVLDMTAPPVGIAVEY
;
A
#
# COMPACT_ATOMS: atom_id res chain seq x y z
N MET A 1 -4.14 -21.12 -5.70
CA MET A 1 -3.28 -20.23 -4.91
C MET A 1 -1.85 -20.62 -5.18
N SER A 2 -1.04 -19.69 -5.65
CA SER A 2 0.35 -19.93 -6.04
C SER A 2 1.22 -18.84 -5.44
N GLN A 3 2.34 -19.22 -4.86
CA GLN A 3 3.42 -18.27 -4.54
C GLN A 3 4.10 -17.89 -5.85
N ILE A 4 4.40 -16.62 -6.00
CA ILE A 4 5.03 -16.07 -7.21
C ILE A 4 6.19 -15.16 -6.83
N THR A 5 7.09 -14.98 -7.77
CA THR A 5 8.18 -14.01 -7.69
C THR A 5 8.13 -13.13 -8.94
N ILE A 6 8.16 -11.83 -8.76
CA ILE A 6 8.16 -10.83 -9.82
C ILE A 6 9.51 -10.12 -9.81
N GLN A 7 10.15 -9.98 -10.95
CA GLN A 7 11.38 -9.21 -11.08
C GLN A 7 11.04 -7.76 -11.39
N THR A 8 11.55 -6.84 -10.60
CA THR A 8 11.44 -5.41 -10.87
C THR A 8 12.50 -4.98 -11.90
N PRO A 9 12.30 -3.85 -12.59
CA PRO A 9 13.33 -3.29 -13.48
C PRO A 9 14.68 -3.04 -12.81
N ARG A 10 14.68 -2.76 -11.49
CA ARG A 10 15.90 -2.59 -10.67
C ARG A 10 16.63 -3.92 -10.40
N GLY A 11 16.01 -5.06 -10.71
CA GLY A 11 16.56 -6.38 -10.43
C GLY A 11 16.28 -6.90 -9.01
N VAL A 12 15.45 -6.21 -8.22
CA VAL A 12 14.96 -6.70 -6.93
C VAL A 12 13.78 -7.65 -7.19
N SER A 13 13.77 -8.78 -6.48
CA SER A 13 12.65 -9.74 -6.54
C SER A 13 11.59 -9.37 -5.53
N ILE A 14 10.35 -9.25 -5.95
CA ILE A 14 9.20 -9.10 -5.05
C ILE A 14 8.40 -10.40 -5.01
N SER A 15 8.03 -10.80 -3.80
CA SER A 15 7.26 -12.02 -3.51
C SER A 15 5.78 -11.72 -3.43
N GLY A 16 4.95 -12.66 -3.88
CA GLY A 16 3.51 -12.47 -3.83
C GLY A 16 2.73 -13.77 -3.83
N THR A 17 1.46 -13.64 -3.55
CA THR A 17 0.47 -14.72 -3.59
C THR A 17 -0.57 -14.39 -4.64
N PHE A 18 -0.62 -15.18 -5.69
CA PHE A 18 -1.64 -15.08 -6.73
C PHE A 18 -2.68 -16.17 -6.57
N THR A 19 -3.95 -15.78 -6.67
CA THR A 19 -5.06 -16.73 -6.64
C THR A 19 -6.03 -16.43 -7.76
N ARG A 20 -6.34 -17.46 -8.55
CA ARG A 20 -7.32 -17.39 -9.65
C ARG A 20 -8.41 -18.43 -9.41
N PRO A 21 -9.68 -18.03 -9.25
CA PRO A 21 -10.82 -18.95 -9.29
C PRO A 21 -10.94 -19.66 -10.64
N VAL A 22 -11.58 -20.83 -10.67
CA VAL A 22 -11.79 -21.59 -11.92
C VAL A 22 -12.60 -20.77 -12.92
N ASP A 23 -13.70 -20.16 -12.45
CA ASP A 23 -14.58 -19.30 -13.24
C ASP A 23 -14.33 -17.83 -12.87
N SER A 24 -13.08 -17.36 -13.08
CA SER A 24 -12.73 -15.98 -12.73
C SER A 24 -13.33 -14.97 -13.69
N HIS A 25 -13.71 -13.80 -13.15
CA HIS A 25 -13.99 -12.62 -13.96
C HIS A 25 -12.76 -12.22 -14.81
N ASP A 26 -12.97 -11.37 -15.78
CA ASP A 26 -11.91 -10.75 -16.62
C ASP A 26 -11.14 -9.63 -15.90
N ALA A 27 -11.52 -9.34 -14.66
CA ALA A 27 -10.86 -8.38 -13.78
C ALA A 27 -10.21 -9.08 -12.59
N ALA A 28 -9.09 -8.52 -12.12
CA ALA A 28 -8.41 -8.99 -10.92
C ALA A 28 -8.25 -7.85 -9.90
N VAL A 29 -8.08 -8.23 -8.63
CA VAL A 29 -7.79 -7.30 -7.54
C VAL A 29 -6.31 -7.39 -7.16
N ILE A 30 -5.64 -6.24 -7.14
CA ILE A 30 -4.26 -6.08 -6.66
C ILE A 30 -4.27 -5.35 -5.33
N PHE A 31 -3.57 -5.91 -4.32
CA PHE A 31 -3.46 -5.32 -3.00
C PHE A 31 -2.15 -4.56 -2.83
N SER A 32 -2.21 -3.42 -2.14
CA SER A 32 -1.10 -2.53 -1.85
C SER A 32 -1.06 -2.23 -0.36
N HIS A 33 -0.16 -2.91 0.38
CA HIS A 33 -0.07 -2.82 1.84
C HIS A 33 0.62 -1.53 2.30
N THR A 34 0.43 -1.19 3.57
CA THR A 34 1.02 0.01 4.17
C THR A 34 2.51 -0.16 4.48
N PHE A 35 3.11 0.92 4.94
CA PHE A 35 4.49 1.00 5.45
C PHE A 35 4.70 0.05 6.64
N LEU A 36 5.87 -0.59 6.73
CA LEU A 36 6.25 -1.54 7.79
C LEU A 36 5.23 -2.69 7.98
N SER A 37 4.66 -3.17 6.88
CA SER A 37 3.68 -4.27 6.86
C SER A 37 4.08 -5.31 5.82
N ASP A 38 3.18 -6.19 5.47
CA ASP A 38 3.35 -7.20 4.43
C ASP A 38 2.05 -7.42 3.64
N ARG A 39 2.07 -8.36 2.69
CA ARG A 39 0.93 -8.72 1.84
C ARG A 39 -0.31 -9.24 2.57
N HIS A 40 -0.19 -9.54 3.87
CA HIS A 40 -1.31 -9.99 4.70
C HIS A 40 -2.04 -8.81 5.36
N ALA A 41 -1.34 -7.67 5.57
CA ALA A 41 -1.87 -6.48 6.23
C ALA A 41 -2.61 -6.84 7.53
N SER A 42 -1.93 -7.53 8.44
CA SER A 42 -2.49 -8.05 9.70
C SER A 42 -3.77 -8.88 9.50
N GLY A 43 -3.87 -9.62 8.39
CA GLY A 43 -5.02 -10.47 8.04
C GLY A 43 -6.18 -9.77 7.33
N MET A 44 -6.14 -8.46 7.17
CA MET A 44 -7.16 -7.69 6.44
C MET A 44 -7.22 -8.13 4.97
N PHE A 45 -6.08 -8.15 4.26
CA PHE A 45 -6.04 -8.56 2.86
C PHE A 45 -6.36 -10.04 2.67
N ASP A 46 -6.02 -10.89 3.62
CA ASP A 46 -6.41 -12.31 3.60
C ASP A 46 -7.93 -12.48 3.67
N SER A 47 -8.58 -11.71 4.54
CA SER A 47 -10.03 -11.75 4.73
C SER A 47 -10.76 -11.23 3.50
N LEU A 48 -10.33 -10.07 2.99
CA LEU A 48 -10.89 -9.47 1.78
C LEU A 48 -10.61 -10.34 0.55
N GLY A 49 -9.41 -10.88 0.41
CA GLY A 49 -9.05 -11.80 -0.67
C GLY A 49 -9.89 -13.07 -0.69
N ARG A 50 -10.25 -13.62 0.50
CA ARG A 50 -11.19 -14.76 0.58
C ARG A 50 -12.58 -14.38 0.08
N ALA A 51 -13.08 -13.20 0.43
CA ALA A 51 -14.39 -12.71 -0.02
C ALA A 51 -14.41 -12.47 -1.53
N LEU A 52 -13.38 -11.79 -2.06
CA LEU A 52 -13.25 -11.51 -3.48
C LEU A 52 -13.14 -12.78 -4.33
N ARG A 53 -12.39 -13.78 -3.87
CA ARG A 53 -12.33 -15.09 -4.55
C ARG A 53 -13.67 -15.81 -4.61
N ARG A 54 -14.48 -15.73 -3.52
CA ARG A 54 -15.84 -16.27 -3.52
C ARG A 54 -16.74 -15.53 -4.51
N ALA A 55 -16.47 -14.24 -4.74
CA ALA A 55 -17.16 -13.43 -5.73
C ALA A 55 -16.60 -13.60 -7.15
N GLY A 56 -15.63 -14.51 -7.37
CA GLY A 56 -15.09 -14.83 -8.69
C GLY A 56 -13.94 -13.93 -9.16
N TYR A 57 -13.34 -13.10 -8.30
CA TYR A 57 -12.18 -12.29 -8.67
C TYR A 57 -10.87 -13.02 -8.44
N ALA A 58 -9.97 -12.94 -9.41
CA ALA A 58 -8.57 -13.25 -9.18
C ALA A 58 -7.95 -12.18 -8.26
N THR A 59 -6.97 -12.57 -7.44
CA THR A 59 -6.33 -11.65 -6.48
C THR A 59 -4.82 -11.80 -6.52
N LEU A 60 -4.11 -10.67 -6.45
CA LEU A 60 -2.67 -10.59 -6.24
C LEU A 60 -2.39 -9.79 -4.98
N ALA A 61 -1.80 -10.43 -3.97
CA ALA A 61 -1.21 -9.79 -2.81
C ALA A 61 0.30 -9.99 -2.88
N PHE A 62 1.09 -8.92 -2.76
CA PHE A 62 2.54 -8.98 -2.85
C PHE A 62 3.18 -8.14 -1.76
N ASP A 63 4.41 -8.47 -1.40
CA ASP A 63 5.24 -7.67 -0.51
C ASP A 63 6.04 -6.68 -1.34
N PHE A 64 6.01 -5.41 -0.98
CA PHE A 64 6.94 -4.44 -1.54
C PHE A 64 8.39 -4.82 -1.24
N SER A 65 9.35 -4.35 -2.03
CA SER A 65 10.77 -4.48 -1.72
C SER A 65 11.07 -3.90 -0.33
N GLY A 66 11.98 -4.52 0.40
CA GLY A 66 12.25 -4.20 1.79
C GLY A 66 11.20 -4.70 2.79
N HIS A 67 10.12 -5.38 2.36
CA HIS A 67 9.03 -5.89 3.20
C HIS A 67 8.86 -7.41 3.02
N GLY A 68 8.25 -8.05 4.01
CA GLY A 68 7.87 -9.46 3.98
C GLY A 68 8.96 -10.40 3.44
N GLU A 69 8.61 -11.22 2.45
CA GLU A 69 9.51 -12.16 1.77
C GLU A 69 10.20 -11.58 0.53
N SER A 70 10.00 -10.29 0.22
CA SER A 70 10.64 -9.62 -0.91
C SER A 70 12.12 -9.30 -0.63
N GLY A 71 12.88 -9.03 -1.69
CA GLY A 71 14.29 -8.66 -1.60
C GLY A 71 14.51 -7.39 -0.77
N ASP A 72 15.73 -7.25 -0.25
CA ASP A 72 16.11 -6.10 0.58
C ASP A 72 16.16 -4.81 -0.24
N GLU A 73 15.63 -3.76 0.34
CA GLU A 73 15.63 -2.39 -0.22
C GLU A 73 15.50 -1.39 0.91
N ILE A 74 16.00 -0.18 0.70
CA ILE A 74 15.70 0.98 1.55
C ILE A 74 14.29 1.47 1.18
N ILE A 75 13.42 1.55 2.17
CA ILE A 75 12.01 1.87 1.95
C ILE A 75 11.86 3.37 1.64
N THR A 76 11.58 3.69 0.37
CA THR A 76 11.21 5.02 -0.12
C THR A 76 10.14 4.88 -1.20
N PHE A 77 9.43 5.96 -1.53
CA PHE A 77 8.32 5.85 -2.48
C PHE A 77 8.73 5.40 -3.88
N ASP A 78 9.88 5.84 -4.40
CA ASP A 78 10.24 5.54 -5.79
C ASP A 78 10.42 4.04 -6.08
N PRO A 79 11.18 3.27 -5.27
CA PRO A 79 11.19 1.81 -5.36
C PRO A 79 9.81 1.17 -5.24
N LEU A 80 8.99 1.59 -4.26
CA LEU A 80 7.67 1.00 -4.04
C LEU A 80 6.70 1.27 -5.21
N ILE A 81 6.80 2.44 -5.84
CA ILE A 81 6.04 2.79 -7.05
C ILE A 81 6.43 1.88 -8.21
N GLU A 82 7.72 1.61 -8.38
CA GLU A 82 8.21 0.69 -9.41
C GLU A 82 7.75 -0.75 -9.15
N ASP A 83 7.77 -1.20 -7.88
CA ASP A 83 7.27 -2.51 -7.48
C ASP A 83 5.78 -2.68 -7.81
N PHE A 84 4.97 -1.68 -7.47
CA PHE A 84 3.54 -1.73 -7.79
C PHE A 84 3.29 -1.80 -9.29
N ARG A 85 4.06 -1.04 -10.09
CA ARG A 85 3.97 -1.11 -11.56
C ARG A 85 4.39 -2.47 -12.09
N ALA A 86 5.46 -3.07 -11.54
CA ALA A 86 5.90 -4.41 -11.91
C ALA A 86 4.84 -5.46 -11.55
N ALA A 87 4.22 -5.38 -10.37
CA ALA A 87 3.15 -6.27 -9.95
C ALA A 87 1.89 -6.14 -10.83
N SER A 88 1.49 -4.91 -11.15
CA SER A 88 0.37 -4.65 -12.06
C SER A 88 0.66 -5.16 -13.48
N GLY A 89 1.88 -4.95 -13.99
CA GLY A 89 2.33 -5.47 -15.28
C GLY A 89 2.30 -6.99 -15.32
N TRP A 90 2.86 -7.64 -14.31
CA TRP A 90 2.81 -9.10 -14.18
C TRP A 90 1.37 -9.63 -14.22
N LEU A 91 0.46 -8.96 -13.49
CA LEU A 91 -0.95 -9.35 -13.46
C LEU A 91 -1.63 -9.17 -14.82
N ALA A 92 -1.27 -8.14 -15.59
CA ALA A 92 -1.72 -7.94 -16.96
C ALA A 92 -1.22 -9.06 -17.89
N ASP A 93 0.03 -9.52 -17.72
CA ASP A 93 0.62 -10.64 -18.47
C ASP A 93 -0.06 -11.98 -18.13
N GLN A 94 -0.69 -12.11 -16.96
CA GLN A 94 -1.55 -13.25 -16.61
C GLN A 94 -2.95 -13.18 -17.27
N GLY A 95 -3.23 -12.16 -18.08
CA GLY A 95 -4.48 -11.95 -18.81
C GLY A 95 -5.46 -11.02 -18.10
N PHE A 96 -5.05 -10.32 -17.02
CA PHE A 96 -5.89 -9.37 -16.29
C PHE A 96 -5.52 -7.93 -16.60
N ALA A 97 -5.88 -7.47 -17.80
CA ALA A 97 -5.69 -6.08 -18.23
C ALA A 97 -6.62 -5.09 -17.51
N ARG A 98 -7.66 -5.59 -16.84
CA ARG A 98 -8.58 -4.80 -16.00
C ARG A 98 -8.30 -5.13 -14.54
N GLN A 99 -7.88 -4.12 -13.78
CA GLN A 99 -7.48 -4.30 -12.39
C GLN A 99 -8.24 -3.34 -11.47
N ILE A 100 -8.52 -3.81 -10.26
CA ILE A 100 -9.04 -3.03 -9.15
C ILE A 100 -7.93 -2.99 -8.11
N CYS A 101 -7.49 -1.82 -7.70
CA CYS A 101 -6.51 -1.69 -6.63
C CYS A 101 -7.23 -1.55 -5.29
N VAL A 102 -6.82 -2.34 -4.31
CA VAL A 102 -7.15 -2.12 -2.89
C VAL A 102 -5.88 -1.68 -2.18
N GLY A 103 -5.84 -0.43 -1.74
CA GLY A 103 -4.69 0.17 -1.08
C GLY A 103 -4.99 0.54 0.37
N HIS A 104 -4.02 0.34 1.25
CA HIS A 104 -4.11 0.69 2.66
C HIS A 104 -3.04 1.73 3.02
N GLU A 105 -3.44 2.84 3.63
CA GLU A 105 -2.58 3.95 4.08
C GLU A 105 -1.53 4.39 3.04
N PHE A 106 -0.22 4.24 3.33
CA PHE A 106 0.86 4.55 2.39
C PHE A 106 0.86 3.67 1.14
N GLY A 107 0.37 2.43 1.23
CA GLY A 107 0.16 1.57 0.06
C GLY A 107 -0.85 2.18 -0.92
N ALA A 108 -1.89 2.85 -0.42
CA ALA A 108 -2.81 3.61 -1.24
C ALA A 108 -2.10 4.77 -1.97
N THR A 109 -1.26 5.52 -1.26
CA THR A 109 -0.45 6.62 -1.82
C THR A 109 0.49 6.12 -2.93
N VAL A 110 1.18 5.00 -2.69
CA VAL A 110 2.06 4.35 -3.67
C VAL A 110 1.28 3.94 -4.91
N ALA A 111 0.13 3.26 -4.74
CA ALA A 111 -0.69 2.81 -5.86
C ALA A 111 -1.22 3.96 -6.72
N LEU A 112 -1.69 5.05 -6.10
CA LEU A 112 -2.13 6.25 -6.81
C LEU A 112 -0.99 6.94 -7.57
N ARG A 113 0.20 7.06 -6.97
CA ARG A 113 1.39 7.60 -7.65
C ARG A 113 1.90 6.70 -8.77
N ALA A 114 1.79 5.40 -8.61
CA ALA A 114 2.16 4.44 -9.65
C ALA A 114 1.22 4.53 -10.84
N ASN A 115 -0.06 4.66 -10.60
CA ASN A 115 -1.16 4.86 -11.54
C ASN A 115 -1.00 4.07 -12.85
N PRO A 116 -0.88 2.72 -12.80
CA PRO A 116 -0.70 1.93 -14.00
C PRO A 116 -1.99 1.89 -14.83
N PRO A 117 -1.90 1.85 -16.16
CA PRO A 117 -3.07 1.95 -17.06
C PRO A 117 -4.07 0.79 -16.92
N SER A 118 -3.65 -0.33 -16.35
CA SER A 118 -4.51 -1.49 -16.10
C SER A 118 -5.49 -1.27 -14.93
N VAL A 119 -5.19 -0.35 -14.01
CA VAL A 119 -6.08 -0.08 -12.87
C VAL A 119 -7.23 0.82 -13.33
N GLN A 120 -8.47 0.31 -13.15
CA GLN A 120 -9.70 0.95 -13.60
C GLN A 120 -10.48 1.60 -12.45
N THR A 121 -10.14 1.30 -11.21
CA THR A 121 -10.68 1.92 -10.00
C THR A 121 -9.81 1.59 -8.80
N TYR A 122 -9.89 2.44 -7.79
CA TYR A 122 -9.20 2.29 -6.52
C TYR A 122 -10.22 2.18 -5.38
N VAL A 123 -9.95 1.27 -4.44
CA VAL A 123 -10.61 1.18 -3.14
C VAL A 123 -9.53 1.42 -2.10
N LEU A 124 -9.61 2.53 -1.40
CA LEU A 124 -8.56 3.00 -0.50
C LEU A 124 -9.05 3.02 0.93
N VAL A 125 -8.34 2.34 1.81
CA VAL A 125 -8.60 2.29 3.24
C VAL A 125 -7.60 3.20 3.93
N SER A 126 -8.11 4.23 4.61
CA SER A 126 -7.30 5.20 5.38
C SER A 126 -6.12 5.81 4.58
N PRO A 127 -6.31 6.27 3.31
CA PRO A 127 -5.18 6.68 2.48
C PRO A 127 -4.48 7.93 3.02
N VAL A 128 -3.16 7.98 2.88
CA VAL A 128 -2.37 9.19 3.16
C VAL A 128 -2.36 10.07 1.91
N LEU A 129 -3.22 11.08 1.86
CA LEU A 129 -3.39 11.98 0.70
C LEU A 129 -2.82 13.39 0.90
N GLY A 130 -2.17 13.65 2.02
CA GLY A 130 -1.57 14.95 2.32
C GLY A 130 -0.47 14.85 3.36
N PRO A 131 0.20 15.96 3.67
CA PRO A 131 1.31 15.96 4.63
C PRO A 131 0.82 15.64 6.05
N LEU A 132 1.59 14.79 6.73
CA LEU A 132 1.40 14.46 8.13
C LEU A 132 2.59 14.95 8.94
N SER A 133 2.32 15.40 10.17
CA SER A 133 3.36 15.80 11.10
C SER A 133 3.67 14.65 12.06
N TYR A 134 4.93 14.24 12.07
CA TYR A 134 5.42 13.22 13.00
C TYR A 134 6.41 13.85 13.97
N ASP A 135 6.29 13.48 15.23
CA ASP A 135 7.33 13.72 16.22
C ASP A 135 8.30 12.52 16.18
N TRP A 136 9.36 12.63 15.40
CA TRP A 136 10.30 11.54 15.17
C TRP A 136 11.04 11.11 16.45
N ASP A 137 11.17 12.02 17.44
CA ASP A 137 11.77 11.70 18.73
C ASP A 137 10.87 10.79 19.60
N LEU A 138 9.56 10.76 19.29
CA LEU A 138 8.62 9.81 19.89
C LEU A 138 8.51 8.50 19.12
N VAL A 139 8.78 8.53 17.80
CA VAL A 139 8.66 7.35 16.93
C VAL A 139 9.92 6.48 16.97
N PHE A 140 11.11 7.11 17.03
CA PHE A 140 12.39 6.40 16.98
C PHE A 140 13.18 6.58 18.28
N SER A 141 13.93 5.56 18.62
CA SER A 141 14.89 5.64 19.74
C SER A 141 16.08 6.55 19.40
N ASP A 142 16.77 7.06 20.43
CA ASP A 142 18.00 7.85 20.28
C ASP A 142 19.05 7.15 19.42
N VAL A 143 19.14 5.82 19.51
CA VAL A 143 20.07 5.01 18.71
C VAL A 143 19.69 5.08 17.24
N GLN A 144 18.42 4.89 16.90
CA GLN A 144 17.95 4.95 15.52
C GLN A 144 18.12 6.35 14.92
N LEU A 145 17.82 7.40 15.66
CA LEU A 145 18.05 8.79 15.24
C LEU A 145 19.53 9.08 15.02
N SER A 146 20.40 8.61 15.94
CA SER A 146 21.85 8.73 15.79
C SER A 146 22.40 7.99 14.57
N ASP A 147 21.85 6.79 14.26
CA ASP A 147 22.22 6.02 13.08
C ASP A 147 21.81 6.74 11.79
N LEU A 148 20.61 7.31 11.74
CA LEU A 148 20.14 8.12 10.62
C LEU A 148 21.04 9.34 10.38
N GLU A 149 21.56 9.95 11.46
CA GLU A 149 22.48 11.10 11.33
C GLU A 149 23.88 10.69 10.86
N ARG A 150 24.45 9.62 11.44
CA ARG A 150 25.84 9.21 11.21
C ARG A 150 26.04 8.33 9.99
N HIS A 151 25.08 7.45 9.72
CA HIS A 151 25.16 6.41 8.68
C HIS A 151 24.20 6.66 7.52
N GLY A 152 23.25 7.59 7.69
CA GLY A 152 22.21 7.89 6.69
C GLY A 152 21.07 6.89 6.65
N THR A 153 21.19 5.77 7.36
CA THR A 153 20.18 4.70 7.43
C THR A 153 20.04 4.19 8.86
N THR A 154 18.88 3.63 9.18
CA THR A 154 18.65 2.86 10.41
C THR A 154 17.71 1.70 10.13
N THR A 155 17.53 0.83 11.12
CA THR A 155 16.60 -0.30 11.05
C THR A 155 15.48 -0.14 12.06
N VAL A 156 14.27 -0.51 11.62
CA VAL A 156 13.08 -0.60 12.48
C VAL A 156 12.76 -2.09 12.65
N PRO A 157 12.67 -2.60 13.88
CA PRO A 157 12.27 -3.99 14.11
C PRO A 157 10.91 -4.29 13.48
N ASP A 158 10.74 -5.50 12.96
CA ASP A 158 9.43 -6.03 12.61
C ASP A 158 8.94 -6.87 13.80
N ASP A 159 7.96 -6.33 14.52
CA ASP A 159 7.36 -6.97 15.70
C ASP A 159 6.23 -7.94 15.32
N THR A 160 5.98 -8.12 14.02
CA THR A 160 4.98 -9.07 13.52
C THR A 160 5.53 -10.51 13.43
N GLU A 161 4.66 -11.48 13.13
CA GLU A 161 5.07 -12.86 12.85
C GLU A 161 5.70 -13.06 11.45
N SER A 162 6.01 -11.97 10.74
CA SER A 162 6.66 -11.99 9.44
C SER A 162 8.03 -12.67 9.48
N VAL A 163 8.46 -13.21 8.33
CA VAL A 163 9.82 -13.77 8.18
C VAL A 163 10.89 -12.68 8.21
N ARG A 164 10.53 -11.46 7.86
CA ARG A 164 11.40 -10.28 7.98
C ARG A 164 11.55 -9.89 9.44
N ARG A 165 12.77 -9.52 9.84
CA ARG A 165 13.06 -9.14 11.23
C ARG A 165 13.23 -7.65 11.43
N HIS A 166 13.47 -6.91 10.36
CA HIS A 166 13.63 -5.46 10.40
C HIS A 166 13.39 -4.85 9.02
N PHE A 167 13.06 -3.59 9.03
CA PHE A 167 12.94 -2.73 7.87
C PHE A 167 14.10 -1.75 7.83
N THR A 168 14.64 -1.45 6.65
CA THR A 168 15.70 -0.45 6.49
C THR A 168 15.12 0.83 5.95
N ILE A 169 15.34 1.92 6.68
CA ILE A 169 14.87 3.26 6.35
C ILE A 169 16.01 4.26 6.29
N ASN A 170 15.77 5.40 5.66
CA ASN A 170 16.69 6.53 5.62
C ASN A 170 15.93 7.88 5.80
N LYS A 171 16.65 9.00 5.73
CA LYS A 171 16.02 10.33 5.81
C LYS A 171 15.03 10.60 4.67
N GLY A 172 15.23 9.98 3.49
CA GLY A 172 14.29 10.04 2.38
C GLY A 172 12.96 9.38 2.71
N THR A 173 12.99 8.25 3.45
CA THR A 173 11.78 7.60 3.97
C THR A 173 10.95 8.54 4.84
N LEU A 174 11.62 9.23 5.79
CA LEU A 174 10.95 10.18 6.69
C LEU A 174 10.36 11.38 5.92
N ALA A 175 11.10 11.86 4.92
CA ALA A 175 10.61 12.92 4.05
C ALA A 175 9.41 12.47 3.21
N ASP A 176 9.45 11.27 2.64
CA ASP A 176 8.34 10.68 1.88
C ASP A 176 7.07 10.56 2.74
N MET A 177 7.21 10.14 4.00
CA MET A 177 6.09 10.02 4.92
C MET A 177 5.49 11.37 5.33
N SER A 178 6.34 12.37 5.62
CA SER A 178 5.90 13.68 6.14
C SER A 178 5.41 14.63 5.04
N MET A 179 5.96 14.54 3.82
CA MET A 179 5.80 15.55 2.77
C MET A 179 4.93 15.08 1.61
N VAL A 180 3.92 14.26 1.90
CA VAL A 180 2.95 13.81 0.88
C VAL A 180 2.22 15.04 0.30
N SER A 181 2.25 15.20 -1.03
CA SER A 181 1.53 16.27 -1.73
C SER A 181 0.34 15.69 -2.47
N SER A 182 -0.86 16.15 -2.15
CA SER A 182 -2.12 15.73 -2.78
C SER A 182 -2.06 15.86 -4.30
N GLU A 183 -1.54 16.97 -4.81
CA GLU A 183 -1.42 17.23 -6.26
C GLU A 183 -0.45 16.24 -6.94
N LYS A 184 0.63 15.83 -6.25
CA LYS A 184 1.56 14.83 -6.80
C LYS A 184 0.97 13.43 -6.76
N VAL A 185 0.27 13.09 -5.68
CA VAL A 185 -0.36 11.78 -5.50
C VAL A 185 -1.48 11.57 -6.51
N LEU A 186 -2.31 12.57 -6.72
CA LEU A 186 -3.51 12.49 -7.57
C LEU A 186 -3.25 12.88 -9.03
N ARG A 187 -2.02 13.29 -9.38
CA ARG A 187 -1.66 13.67 -10.74
C ARG A 187 -1.88 12.51 -11.71
N GLY A 188 -2.78 12.70 -12.67
CA GLY A 188 -3.08 11.73 -13.72
C GLY A 188 -4.03 10.61 -13.30
N VAL A 189 -4.52 10.59 -12.06
CA VAL A 189 -5.62 9.72 -11.66
C VAL A 189 -6.88 10.21 -12.38
N SER A 190 -7.41 9.38 -13.27
CA SER A 190 -8.57 9.70 -14.13
C SER A 190 -9.75 8.74 -13.93
N VAL A 191 -9.61 7.78 -13.05
CA VAL A 191 -10.64 6.79 -12.73
C VAL A 191 -11.25 7.05 -11.35
N PRO A 192 -12.53 6.71 -11.13
CA PRO A 192 -13.18 6.93 -9.83
C PRO A 192 -12.48 6.18 -8.70
N VAL A 193 -12.50 6.79 -7.51
CA VAL A 193 -11.87 6.27 -6.30
C VAL A 193 -12.92 6.14 -5.20
N LEU A 194 -12.98 4.97 -4.56
CA LEU A 194 -13.70 4.79 -3.30
C LEU A 194 -12.71 4.92 -2.14
N ILE A 195 -12.98 5.81 -1.21
CA ILE A 195 -12.19 6.00 0.00
C ILE A 195 -13.03 5.63 1.21
N THR A 196 -12.45 4.87 2.14
CA THR A 196 -13.06 4.57 3.43
C THR A 196 -12.13 5.00 4.55
N HIS A 197 -12.70 5.55 5.61
CA HIS A 197 -12.02 5.91 6.86
C HIS A 197 -12.76 5.32 8.06
N ASP A 198 -12.03 5.04 9.11
CA ASP A 198 -12.60 4.72 10.41
C ASP A 198 -12.56 5.92 11.38
N ALA A 199 -13.08 5.74 12.60
CA ALA A 199 -13.12 6.81 13.59
C ALA A 199 -11.73 7.26 14.07
N PHE A 200 -10.72 6.39 14.02
CA PHE A 200 -9.35 6.70 14.45
C PHE A 200 -8.65 7.64 13.45
N ASP A 201 -9.01 7.58 12.19
CA ASP A 201 -8.46 8.45 11.14
C ASP A 201 -8.78 9.94 11.35
N GLU A 202 -9.85 10.25 12.08
CA GLU A 202 -10.15 11.63 12.47
C GLU A 202 -9.15 12.15 13.51
N GLU A 203 -8.77 11.32 14.49
CA GLU A 203 -7.81 11.67 15.54
C GLU A 203 -6.39 11.83 14.97
N THR A 204 -6.01 11.03 13.98
CA THR A 204 -4.69 11.08 13.33
C THR A 204 -4.58 12.18 12.25
N GLY A 205 -5.69 12.81 11.87
CA GLY A 205 -5.75 13.82 10.82
C GLY A 205 -5.76 13.27 9.39
N LEU A 206 -5.80 11.95 9.20
CA LEU A 206 -5.89 11.33 7.87
C LEU A 206 -7.18 11.72 7.13
N LEU A 207 -8.30 11.74 7.87
CA LEU A 207 -9.58 12.14 7.31
C LEU A 207 -9.57 13.58 6.80
N ASP A 208 -8.96 14.51 7.54
CA ASP A 208 -8.86 15.90 7.12
C ASP A 208 -8.02 16.05 5.85
N ARG A 209 -6.88 15.31 5.75
CA ARG A 209 -6.07 15.28 4.52
C ARG A 209 -6.86 14.74 3.33
N THR A 210 -7.73 13.75 3.56
CA THR A 210 -8.62 13.24 2.51
C THR A 210 -9.66 14.27 2.11
N ARG A 211 -10.30 14.94 3.05
CA ARG A 211 -11.26 16.02 2.75
C ARG A 211 -10.64 17.16 1.93
N ASP A 212 -9.43 17.58 2.28
CA ASP A 212 -8.66 18.60 1.55
C ASP A 212 -8.31 18.14 0.13
N ALA A 213 -7.97 16.86 -0.07
CA ALA A 213 -7.60 16.30 -1.35
C ALA A 213 -8.80 15.90 -2.22
N PHE A 214 -9.97 15.65 -1.63
CA PHE A 214 -11.14 15.11 -2.33
C PHE A 214 -11.59 15.91 -3.56
N PRO A 215 -11.54 17.25 -3.57
CA PRO A 215 -11.86 18.05 -4.76
C PRO A 215 -10.94 17.83 -5.97
N LEU A 216 -9.78 17.19 -5.78
CA LEU A 216 -8.84 16.86 -6.85
C LEU A 216 -9.12 15.49 -7.49
N LEU A 217 -10.04 14.72 -6.93
CA LEU A 217 -10.40 13.40 -7.43
C LEU A 217 -11.35 13.50 -8.62
N PRO A 218 -11.35 12.51 -9.53
CA PRO A 218 -12.28 12.44 -10.66
C PRO A 218 -13.74 12.37 -10.21
N ASP A 219 -14.63 12.82 -11.08
CA ASP A 219 -16.08 12.68 -10.91
C ASP A 219 -16.46 11.20 -10.68
N GLY A 220 -17.42 10.97 -9.78
CA GLY A 220 -17.85 9.63 -9.39
C GLY A 220 -17.02 9.02 -8.26
N SER A 221 -15.99 9.73 -7.75
CA SER A 221 -15.30 9.31 -6.53
C SER A 221 -16.21 9.44 -5.30
N VAL A 222 -16.02 8.54 -4.33
CA VAL A 222 -16.86 8.44 -3.12
C VAL A 222 -15.99 8.41 -1.88
N LEU A 223 -16.37 9.20 -0.87
CA LEU A 223 -15.85 9.10 0.49
C LEU A 223 -16.94 8.47 1.36
N ASP A 224 -16.68 7.24 1.84
CA ASP A 224 -17.58 6.48 2.71
C ASP A 224 -17.03 6.45 4.14
N MET A 225 -17.78 7.07 5.06
CA MET A 225 -17.48 7.13 6.49
C MET A 225 -18.26 6.10 7.31
N THR A 226 -19.12 5.31 6.66
CA THR A 226 -20.05 4.39 7.34
C THR A 226 -19.57 2.94 7.31
N ALA A 227 -18.56 2.64 6.49
CA ALA A 227 -18.03 1.30 6.44
C ALA A 227 -17.40 0.94 7.79
N PRO A 228 -17.83 -0.14 8.47
CA PRO A 228 -17.09 -0.62 9.63
C PRO A 228 -15.67 -0.99 9.16
N PRO A 229 -14.65 -0.79 10.01
CA PRO A 229 -13.30 -1.18 9.67
C PRO A 229 -13.32 -2.63 9.17
N VAL A 230 -12.69 -2.89 8.03
CA VAL A 230 -12.69 -4.22 7.43
C VAL A 230 -11.83 -5.12 8.33
N GLY A 231 -12.48 -5.65 9.38
CA GLY A 231 -12.00 -6.82 10.11
C GLY A 231 -10.73 -6.66 10.93
N ILE A 232 -10.50 -5.52 11.59
CA ILE A 232 -9.51 -5.44 12.66
C ILE A 232 -10.28 -5.34 13.99
N ALA A 233 -10.62 -6.48 14.57
CA ALA A 233 -10.76 -6.54 16.02
C ALA A 233 -9.32 -6.50 16.57
N VAL A 234 -8.80 -5.33 16.86
CA VAL A 234 -7.64 -5.19 17.74
C VAL A 234 -8.21 -5.38 19.14
N GLU A 235 -8.18 -6.61 19.63
CA GLU A 235 -8.28 -6.84 21.08
C GLU A 235 -6.98 -6.29 21.69
N TYR A 236 -7.11 -5.20 22.46
CA TYR A 236 -6.08 -4.66 23.32
C TYR A 236 -5.87 -5.57 24.53
#